data_81681a8c219d77625673333176a66026
#
_entry.id   81681a8c219d77625673333176a66026
#
_cell.length_a   1.000
_cell.length_b   1.000
_cell.length_c   1.000
_cell.angle_alpha   90.00
_cell.angle_beta   90.00
_cell.angle_gamma   90.00
#
_symmetry.space_group_name_H-M   'P 1'
#
loop_
_entity.id
_entity.type
_entity.pdbx_description
1 polymer ?
#
loop_
_entity_poly.entity_id
_entity_poly.type
_entity_poly.pdbx_seq_one_letter_code
_entity_poly.pdbx_strand_id
1 'polypeptide(L)'
;MTDDPRHAKAAFGLYAAGGSVLQQGEAVAVVGDDALSVGPLIVSFLDADALRAADYRIELDLWPDRQLVLTQLGRRFQTFAQELCRARNRTRVAGLLAHGITSPEVFSGALLGSGTPHPAELQVHNTHVTVVPQDGDPWQVPLGALTAVQIQEDPPGVLLKTEAARTIVGQLARHQDAFRRAVVDRFEAQARLLTQLTGQAGFADGLGIPRARIGGFERLRERFTAPERTACAEPLLAVASDEPRLGFVQLLDPDAEALQSPEALPENWASFLLVPVGGLTVLELLAGPSAATYVFRGGIEAVSRDLQALHFRRSPLALTGQHAELTAANPHRLALRKLEPLRRLREVTTARLIHTENWVKALHTALA
;
A
#
# COMPACT_ATOMS: atom_id res chain seq x y z
N MET A 1 -4.95 35.11 21.83
CA MET A 1 -5.40 34.11 20.84
C MET A 1 -4.16 33.64 20.13
N THR A 2 -3.75 32.43 20.35
CA THR A 2 -2.53 31.83 19.79
C THR A 2 -2.58 31.87 18.26
N ASP A 3 -1.49 32.28 17.64
CA ASP A 3 -1.33 32.36 16.18
C ASP A 3 -1.04 30.97 15.57
N ASP A 4 -1.53 29.91 16.22
CA ASP A 4 -1.33 28.54 15.84
C ASP A 4 -2.17 28.24 14.58
N PRO A 5 -1.52 27.83 13.46
CA PRO A 5 -2.20 27.52 12.21
C PRO A 5 -3.15 26.30 12.30
N ARG A 6 -3.02 25.50 13.33
CA ARG A 6 -3.90 24.34 13.60
C ARG A 6 -5.22 24.73 14.26
N HIS A 7 -5.43 25.99 14.63
CA HIS A 7 -6.65 26.46 15.30
C HIS A 7 -7.35 27.53 14.47
N ALA A 8 -8.65 27.35 14.22
CA ALA A 8 -9.47 28.36 13.56
C ALA A 8 -10.89 28.40 14.13
N LYS A 9 -11.48 29.60 14.27
CA LYS A 9 -12.93 29.70 14.44
C LYS A 9 -13.58 29.37 13.11
N ALA A 10 -14.64 28.55 13.13
CA ALA A 10 -15.36 28.13 11.96
C ALA A 10 -16.86 28.01 12.26
N ALA A 11 -17.68 28.31 11.30
CA ALA A 11 -19.02 27.76 11.23
C ALA A 11 -18.93 26.36 10.62
N PHE A 12 -19.65 25.40 11.21
CA PHE A 12 -19.63 24.02 10.75
C PHE A 12 -21.02 23.46 10.52
N GLY A 13 -21.13 22.53 9.58
CA GLY A 13 -22.29 21.71 9.36
C GLY A 13 -21.87 20.26 9.11
N LEU A 14 -22.46 19.33 9.86
CA LEU A 14 -22.37 17.89 9.63
C LEU A 14 -23.66 17.42 8.96
N TYR A 15 -23.53 16.78 7.81
CA TYR A 15 -24.62 16.32 6.97
C TYR A 15 -24.61 14.80 6.85
N ALA A 16 -25.79 14.18 6.78
CA ALA A 16 -25.95 12.78 6.41
C ALA A 16 -25.97 12.61 4.88
N ALA A 17 -25.91 11.38 4.42
CA ALA A 17 -26.23 11.03 3.04
C ALA A 17 -27.59 11.64 2.62
N GLY A 18 -27.61 12.35 1.49
CA GLY A 18 -28.82 13.07 1.07
C GLY A 18 -28.97 14.49 1.59
N GLY A 19 -27.98 15.01 2.34
CA GLY A 19 -27.87 16.43 2.66
C GLY A 19 -28.68 16.89 3.88
N SER A 20 -29.31 15.99 4.65
CA SER A 20 -29.96 16.37 5.89
C SER A 20 -28.94 16.78 6.95
N VAL A 21 -29.21 17.89 7.64
CA VAL A 21 -28.33 18.41 8.70
C VAL A 21 -28.42 17.53 9.94
N LEU A 22 -27.29 16.96 10.36
CA LEU A 22 -27.17 16.21 11.61
C LEU A 22 -26.79 17.12 12.78
N GLN A 23 -25.87 18.06 12.51
CA GLN A 23 -25.40 19.03 13.49
C GLN A 23 -24.85 20.26 12.78
N GLN A 24 -25.03 21.43 13.35
CA GLN A 24 -24.44 22.69 12.85
C GLN A 24 -24.18 23.66 14.00
N GLY A 25 -23.30 24.61 13.79
CA GLY A 25 -22.98 25.65 14.77
C GLY A 25 -21.72 26.41 14.44
N GLU A 26 -21.25 27.16 15.43
CA GLU A 26 -19.94 27.82 15.40
C GLU A 26 -19.07 27.26 16.51
N ALA A 27 -17.83 26.95 16.20
CA ALA A 27 -16.87 26.42 17.16
C ALA A 27 -15.42 26.71 16.75
N VAL A 28 -14.49 26.42 17.65
CA VAL A 28 -13.09 26.35 17.30
C VAL A 28 -12.83 24.99 16.68
N ALA A 29 -12.31 24.99 15.46
CA ALA A 29 -11.78 23.81 14.80
C ALA A 29 -10.30 23.66 15.15
N VAL A 30 -9.87 22.45 15.51
CA VAL A 30 -8.50 22.13 15.92
C VAL A 30 -8.01 20.92 15.14
N VAL A 31 -6.92 21.09 14.41
CA VAL A 31 -6.24 20.01 13.69
C VAL A 31 -5.30 19.28 14.64
N GLY A 32 -5.70 18.08 15.07
CA GLY A 32 -4.84 17.15 15.80
C GLY A 32 -3.93 16.32 14.88
N ASP A 33 -3.23 15.36 15.44
CA ASP A 33 -2.33 14.51 14.66
C ASP A 33 -3.07 13.43 13.89
N ASP A 34 -4.18 12.89 14.42
CA ASP A 34 -4.98 11.81 13.86
C ASP A 34 -6.48 12.15 13.66
N ALA A 35 -6.90 13.32 14.12
CA ALA A 35 -8.29 13.76 14.07
C ALA A 35 -8.43 15.28 13.94
N LEU A 36 -9.56 15.70 13.41
CA LEU A 36 -10.07 17.07 13.46
C LEU A 36 -11.13 17.17 14.54
N SER A 37 -10.96 18.10 15.49
CA SER A 37 -11.98 18.43 16.49
C SER A 37 -12.69 19.73 16.10
N VAL A 38 -14.03 19.76 16.17
CA VAL A 38 -14.85 20.96 15.91
C VAL A 38 -15.94 21.02 16.97
N GLY A 39 -15.72 21.80 17.99
CA GLY A 39 -16.60 21.81 19.17
C GLY A 39 -16.70 20.42 19.79
N PRO A 40 -17.92 19.83 19.87
CA PRO A 40 -18.10 18.48 20.42
C PRO A 40 -17.78 17.36 19.41
N LEU A 41 -17.56 17.68 18.13
CA LEU A 41 -17.29 16.69 17.08
C LEU A 41 -15.81 16.31 17.07
N ILE A 42 -15.53 15.03 16.99
CA ILE A 42 -14.18 14.51 16.72
C ILE A 42 -14.28 13.63 15.48
N VAL A 43 -13.53 13.99 14.44
CA VAL A 43 -13.50 13.32 13.15
C VAL A 43 -12.12 12.70 12.94
N SER A 44 -12.02 11.39 13.00
CA SER A 44 -10.79 10.68 12.71
C SER A 44 -10.39 10.83 11.24
N PHE A 45 -9.11 11.10 10.96
CA PHE A 45 -8.62 11.16 9.59
C PHE A 45 -8.66 9.81 8.86
N LEU A 46 -8.75 8.71 9.59
CA LEU A 46 -9.01 7.40 8.99
C LEU A 46 -10.41 7.30 8.40
N ASP A 47 -11.34 8.13 8.83
CA ASP A 47 -12.72 8.16 8.32
C ASP A 47 -12.96 9.30 7.31
N ALA A 48 -11.97 10.19 7.12
CA ALA A 48 -12.04 11.27 6.14
C ALA A 48 -11.69 10.76 4.73
N ASP A 49 -12.70 10.39 3.96
CA ASP A 49 -12.56 9.78 2.64
C ASP A 49 -12.05 10.73 1.56
N ALA A 50 -12.50 11.98 1.57
CA ALA A 50 -12.00 13.03 0.71
C ALA A 50 -11.90 14.36 1.47
N LEU A 51 -11.02 15.25 1.01
CA LEU A 51 -10.90 16.61 1.50
C LEU A 51 -10.84 17.55 0.30
N ARG A 52 -11.70 18.54 0.28
CA ARG A 52 -11.70 19.62 -0.70
C ARG A 52 -11.64 20.96 0.02
N ALA A 53 -10.75 21.83 -0.41
CA ALA A 53 -10.62 23.17 0.13
C ALA A 53 -10.60 24.19 -1.01
N ALA A 54 -11.69 24.91 -1.19
CA ALA A 54 -11.85 25.92 -2.21
C ALA A 54 -12.82 27.01 -1.72
N ASP A 55 -12.72 28.21 -2.24
CA ASP A 55 -13.70 29.28 -2.04
C ASP A 55 -14.02 29.55 -0.56
N TYR A 56 -13.00 29.56 0.28
CA TYR A 56 -13.12 29.74 1.75
C TYR A 56 -14.01 28.68 2.44
N ARG A 57 -14.17 27.53 1.81
CA ARG A 57 -14.92 26.39 2.30
C ARG A 57 -14.03 25.14 2.32
N ILE A 58 -14.11 24.36 3.39
CA ILE A 58 -13.49 23.06 3.52
C ILE A 58 -14.59 22.01 3.64
N GLU A 59 -14.51 20.98 2.82
CA GLU A 59 -15.41 19.85 2.84
C GLU A 59 -14.63 18.57 3.09
N LEU A 60 -15.08 17.79 4.07
CA LEU A 60 -14.59 16.44 4.34
C LEU A 60 -15.73 15.45 4.11
N ASP A 61 -15.56 14.58 3.13
CA ASP A 61 -16.43 13.42 2.99
C ASP A 61 -16.01 12.37 4.01
N LEU A 62 -16.95 11.90 4.80
CA LEU A 62 -16.69 11.03 5.95
C LEU A 62 -17.38 9.70 5.78
N TRP A 63 -16.69 8.65 6.13
CA TRP A 63 -17.31 7.32 6.24
C TRP A 63 -18.10 7.19 7.56
N PRO A 64 -19.27 6.48 7.58
CA PRO A 64 -20.08 6.14 6.40
C PRO A 64 -20.98 7.31 5.98
N ASP A 65 -20.89 7.69 4.70
CA ASP A 65 -21.81 8.57 3.99
C ASP A 65 -22.23 9.85 4.73
N ARG A 66 -21.25 10.55 5.34
CA ARG A 66 -21.46 11.86 5.98
C ARG A 66 -20.54 12.90 5.36
N GLN A 67 -20.87 14.16 5.53
CA GLN A 67 -20.02 15.27 5.10
C GLN A 67 -19.92 16.31 6.22
N LEU A 68 -18.70 16.69 6.54
CA LEU A 68 -18.41 17.86 7.39
C LEU A 68 -17.99 19.03 6.50
N VAL A 69 -18.65 20.15 6.69
CA VAL A 69 -18.36 21.41 6.00
C VAL A 69 -17.93 22.44 6.99
N LEU A 70 -16.78 23.10 6.75
CA LEU A 70 -16.28 24.24 7.52
C LEU A 70 -16.29 25.49 6.65
N THR A 71 -16.80 26.58 7.21
CA THR A 71 -16.84 27.92 6.58
C THR A 71 -16.44 28.98 7.57
N GLN A 72 -16.41 30.26 7.12
CA GLN A 72 -16.10 31.42 7.96
C GLN A 72 -14.70 31.38 8.63
N LEU A 73 -13.74 30.69 8.03
CA LEU A 73 -12.36 30.59 8.51
C LEU A 73 -11.58 31.91 8.34
N GLY A 74 -12.10 32.84 7.56
CA GLY A 74 -11.51 34.15 7.31
C GLY A 74 -10.07 34.07 6.79
N ARG A 75 -9.19 34.89 7.32
CA ARG A 75 -7.77 34.95 6.91
C ARG A 75 -7.00 33.65 7.19
N ARG A 76 -7.53 32.78 8.04
CA ARG A 76 -6.88 31.50 8.40
C ARG A 76 -7.20 30.36 7.43
N PHE A 77 -8.11 30.56 6.50
CA PHE A 77 -8.56 29.51 5.59
C PHE A 77 -7.41 28.74 4.95
N GLN A 78 -6.49 29.45 4.31
CA GLN A 78 -5.41 28.81 3.55
C GLN A 78 -4.44 28.03 4.45
N THR A 79 -3.97 28.65 5.53
CA THR A 79 -3.03 28.01 6.47
C THR A 79 -3.66 26.85 7.21
N PHE A 80 -4.90 26.99 7.65
CA PHE A 80 -5.66 25.92 8.31
C PHE A 80 -5.93 24.74 7.36
N ALA A 81 -6.35 25.02 6.13
CA ALA A 81 -6.58 23.98 5.12
C ALA A 81 -5.30 23.20 4.81
N GLN A 82 -4.16 23.88 4.72
CA GLN A 82 -2.86 23.22 4.50
C GLN A 82 -2.47 22.32 5.67
N GLU A 83 -2.61 22.78 6.91
CA GLU A 83 -2.32 21.96 8.10
C GLU A 83 -3.25 20.77 8.22
N LEU A 84 -4.54 20.96 7.92
CA LEU A 84 -5.53 19.89 7.89
C LEU A 84 -5.17 18.83 6.83
N CYS A 85 -4.82 19.24 5.60
CA CYS A 85 -4.40 18.35 4.56
C CYS A 85 -3.14 17.57 4.95
N ARG A 86 -2.12 18.24 5.52
CA ARG A 86 -0.89 17.61 5.98
C ARG A 86 -1.14 16.57 7.06
N ALA A 87 -1.92 16.91 8.10
CA ALA A 87 -2.23 15.99 9.20
C ALA A 87 -3.00 14.79 8.69
N ARG A 88 -4.05 15.02 7.88
CA ARG A 88 -4.82 13.95 7.25
C ARG A 88 -3.94 13.05 6.39
N ASN A 89 -3.09 13.61 5.55
CA ASN A 89 -2.23 12.82 4.67
C ASN A 89 -1.21 11.98 5.45
N ARG A 90 -0.64 12.49 6.55
CA ARG A 90 0.21 11.67 7.44
C ARG A 90 -0.53 10.46 7.98
N THR A 91 -1.74 10.66 8.50
CA THR A 91 -2.57 9.56 9.02
C THR A 91 -2.95 8.58 7.90
N ARG A 92 -3.24 9.06 6.70
CA ARG A 92 -3.56 8.22 5.55
C ARG A 92 -2.36 7.42 5.07
N VAL A 93 -1.18 8.02 4.99
CA VAL A 93 0.06 7.30 4.68
C VAL A 93 0.26 6.16 5.69
N ALA A 94 0.16 6.45 6.97
CA ALA A 94 0.25 5.43 8.00
C ALA A 94 -0.85 4.35 7.87
N GLY A 95 -2.12 4.77 7.69
CA GLY A 95 -3.27 3.87 7.61
C GLY A 95 -3.35 3.05 6.34
N LEU A 96 -2.93 3.60 5.19
CA LEU A 96 -2.95 2.90 3.91
C LEU A 96 -1.67 2.14 3.64
N LEU A 97 -0.54 2.63 4.10
CA LEU A 97 0.70 2.36 3.44
C LEU A 97 1.82 1.87 4.36
N ALA A 98 1.77 2.06 5.65
CA ALA A 98 2.97 1.93 6.45
C ALA A 98 2.76 1.43 7.87
N HIS A 99 2.73 0.14 8.08
CA HIS A 99 3.12 -0.39 9.37
C HIS A 99 4.59 -0.85 9.33
N GLY A 100 5.44 -0.23 10.16
CA GLY A 100 6.81 -0.66 10.37
C GLY A 100 7.81 -0.20 9.31
N ILE A 101 7.53 0.89 8.60
CA ILE A 101 8.49 1.46 7.65
C ILE A 101 9.41 2.41 8.42
N THR A 102 10.70 2.14 8.38
CA THR A 102 11.75 3.03 8.86
C THR A 102 11.84 4.29 7.98
N SER A 103 12.45 5.31 8.48
CA SER A 103 12.51 6.65 7.87
C SER A 103 12.86 6.60 6.38
N PRO A 104 11.95 7.02 5.49
CA PRO A 104 12.23 7.06 4.06
C PRO A 104 13.22 8.19 3.74
N GLU A 105 13.86 8.10 2.57
CA GLU A 105 14.46 9.30 1.99
C GLU A 105 13.35 10.19 1.42
N VAL A 106 13.34 11.47 1.83
CA VAL A 106 12.28 12.41 1.50
C VAL A 106 12.78 13.45 0.51
N PHE A 107 12.01 13.64 -0.55
CA PHE A 107 12.28 14.62 -1.61
C PHE A 107 11.07 15.52 -1.79
N SER A 108 11.32 16.81 -2.03
CA SER A 108 10.27 17.75 -2.45
C SER A 108 10.33 17.89 -3.97
N GLY A 109 9.17 17.79 -4.60
CA GLY A 109 9.03 17.90 -6.05
C GLY A 109 7.61 18.23 -6.46
N ALA A 110 7.28 17.95 -7.70
CA ALA A 110 5.93 18.08 -8.21
C ALA A 110 5.58 16.92 -9.15
N LEU A 111 4.31 16.58 -9.16
CA LEU A 111 3.75 15.68 -10.16
C LEU A 111 3.50 16.44 -11.45
N LEU A 112 3.99 15.89 -12.53
CA LEU A 112 3.82 16.45 -13.85
C LEU A 112 2.78 15.64 -14.62
N GLY A 113 1.77 16.33 -15.09
CA GLY A 113 0.69 15.79 -15.95
C GLY A 113 0.38 16.73 -17.08
N SER A 114 -0.82 16.66 -17.63
CA SER A 114 -1.30 17.53 -18.73
C SER A 114 -1.66 18.95 -18.28
N GLY A 115 -1.43 19.31 -17.03
CA GLY A 115 -1.81 20.62 -16.46
C GLY A 115 -0.69 21.27 -15.64
N THR A 116 -1.09 22.13 -14.71
CA THR A 116 -0.18 22.76 -13.76
C THR A 116 0.52 21.71 -12.89
N PRO A 117 1.84 21.82 -12.66
CA PRO A 117 2.53 20.94 -11.75
C PRO A 117 1.91 20.96 -10.36
N HIS A 118 1.67 19.77 -9.77
CA HIS A 118 1.11 19.62 -8.44
C HIS A 118 2.23 19.34 -7.44
N PRO A 119 2.54 20.26 -6.49
CA PRO A 119 3.56 20.04 -5.49
C PRO A 119 3.29 18.75 -4.69
N ALA A 120 4.34 17.98 -4.47
CA ALA A 120 4.25 16.72 -3.73
C ALA A 120 5.53 16.45 -2.94
N GLU A 121 5.39 15.77 -1.82
CA GLU A 121 6.46 15.11 -1.11
C GLU A 121 6.57 13.67 -1.63
N LEU A 122 7.79 13.21 -1.83
CA LEU A 122 8.13 11.88 -2.35
C LEU A 122 8.94 11.17 -1.28
N GLN A 123 8.43 10.07 -0.77
CA GLN A 123 9.07 9.26 0.25
C GLN A 123 9.54 7.96 -0.38
N VAL A 124 10.85 7.79 -0.54
CA VAL A 124 11.44 6.58 -1.13
C VAL A 124 11.74 5.58 -0.02
N HIS A 125 10.96 4.52 0.00
CA HIS A 125 11.08 3.40 0.92
C HIS A 125 11.79 2.23 0.24
N ASN A 126 12.17 1.20 1.00
CA ASN A 126 12.84 0.01 0.44
C ASN A 126 11.97 -0.78 -0.55
N THR A 127 10.64 -0.69 -0.44
CA THR A 127 9.71 -1.47 -1.27
C THR A 127 8.86 -0.64 -2.23
N HIS A 128 8.81 0.68 -2.04
CA HIS A 128 7.92 1.56 -2.81
C HIS A 128 8.32 3.02 -2.72
N VAL A 129 7.77 3.83 -3.62
CA VAL A 129 7.76 5.30 -3.52
C VAL A 129 6.36 5.73 -3.09
N THR A 130 6.24 6.40 -1.95
CA THR A 130 5.00 7.07 -1.55
C THR A 130 4.99 8.48 -2.13
N VAL A 131 3.93 8.82 -2.81
CA VAL A 131 3.67 10.15 -3.33
C VAL A 131 2.62 10.80 -2.45
N VAL A 132 2.97 11.91 -1.83
CA VAL A 132 2.10 12.69 -0.93
C VAL A 132 1.86 14.06 -1.56
N PRO A 133 0.80 14.24 -2.35
CA PRO A 133 0.50 15.53 -2.95
C PRO A 133 0.11 16.54 -1.87
N GLN A 134 0.35 17.81 -2.15
CA GLN A 134 -0.03 18.90 -1.25
C GLN A 134 -1.55 19.00 -1.10
N ASP A 135 -2.27 18.70 -2.17
CA ASP A 135 -3.72 18.65 -2.27
C ASP A 135 -4.12 17.31 -2.91
N GLY A 136 -4.88 16.51 -2.23
CA GLY A 136 -5.32 15.20 -2.67
C GLY A 136 -4.84 14.04 -1.79
N ASP A 137 -5.10 12.84 -2.28
CA ASP A 137 -4.80 11.61 -1.56
C ASP A 137 -3.39 11.09 -1.86
N PRO A 138 -2.65 10.59 -0.85
CA PRO A 138 -1.39 9.93 -1.08
C PRO A 138 -1.61 8.56 -1.75
N TRP A 139 -0.64 8.17 -2.59
CA TRP A 139 -0.61 6.84 -3.19
C TRP A 139 0.81 6.28 -3.24
N GLN A 140 0.94 5.03 -3.66
CA GLN A 140 2.22 4.35 -3.77
C GLN A 140 2.51 3.88 -5.18
N VAL A 141 3.79 3.93 -5.52
CA VAL A 141 4.37 3.27 -6.68
C VAL A 141 5.25 2.13 -6.17
N PRO A 142 4.81 0.87 -6.28
CA PRO A 142 5.59 -0.28 -5.87
C PRO A 142 6.88 -0.41 -6.68
N LEU A 143 8.03 -0.57 -6.04
CA LEU A 143 9.29 -0.81 -6.76
C LEU A 143 9.20 -2.11 -7.57
N GLY A 144 8.63 -3.16 -7.01
CA GLY A 144 8.41 -4.42 -7.72
C GLY A 144 7.44 -4.35 -8.92
N ALA A 145 6.68 -3.27 -9.08
CA ALA A 145 5.81 -3.04 -10.23
C ALA A 145 6.43 -2.11 -11.30
N LEU A 146 7.62 -1.55 -11.03
CA LEU A 146 8.29 -0.68 -11.99
C LEU A 146 8.74 -1.46 -13.22
N THR A 147 8.44 -0.94 -14.39
CA THR A 147 8.95 -1.40 -15.68
C THR A 147 10.03 -0.48 -16.24
N ALA A 148 10.09 0.76 -15.76
CA ALA A 148 11.15 1.70 -16.09
C ALA A 148 11.27 2.83 -15.05
N VAL A 149 12.52 3.31 -14.86
CA VAL A 149 12.85 4.56 -14.18
C VAL A 149 13.75 5.37 -15.10
N GLN A 150 13.25 6.42 -15.69
CA GLN A 150 13.94 7.16 -16.77
C GLN A 150 13.94 8.66 -16.49
N ILE A 151 15.02 9.33 -16.87
CA ILE A 151 15.00 10.79 -16.99
C ILE A 151 14.22 11.13 -18.24
N GLN A 152 13.26 12.02 -18.11
CA GLN A 152 12.46 12.55 -19.19
C GLN A 152 12.81 14.02 -19.41
N GLU A 153 12.93 14.44 -20.68
CA GLU A 153 13.29 15.80 -21.03
C GLU A 153 12.07 16.71 -21.19
N ASP A 154 10.95 16.14 -21.65
CA ASP A 154 9.71 16.88 -21.87
C ASP A 154 8.49 16.09 -21.34
N PRO A 155 7.87 16.57 -20.25
CA PRO A 155 8.35 17.57 -19.31
C PRO A 155 9.56 17.06 -18.51
N PRO A 156 10.49 17.96 -18.10
CA PRO A 156 11.72 17.52 -17.42
C PRO A 156 11.44 16.92 -16.06
N GLY A 157 11.87 15.67 -15.86
CA GLY A 157 11.60 14.94 -14.61
C GLY A 157 12.08 13.51 -14.63
N VAL A 158 11.65 12.76 -13.61
CA VAL A 158 11.88 11.32 -13.50
C VAL A 158 10.56 10.59 -13.73
N LEU A 159 10.53 9.76 -14.75
CA LEU A 159 9.40 8.87 -15.05
C LEU A 159 9.52 7.60 -14.25
N LEU A 160 8.52 7.32 -13.41
CA LEU A 160 8.27 6.03 -12.80
C LEU A 160 7.16 5.34 -13.57
N LYS A 161 7.50 4.29 -14.32
CA LYS A 161 6.54 3.55 -15.15
C LYS A 161 6.24 2.19 -14.54
N THR A 162 4.96 1.87 -14.46
CA THR A 162 4.44 0.51 -14.18
C THR A 162 3.63 0.01 -15.37
N GLU A 163 3.16 -1.22 -15.36
CA GLU A 163 2.24 -1.72 -16.39
C GLU A 163 0.92 -0.93 -16.41
N ALA A 164 0.46 -0.48 -15.24
CA ALA A 164 -0.84 0.16 -15.05
C ALA A 164 -0.79 1.69 -15.13
N ALA A 165 0.36 2.32 -14.86
CA ALA A 165 0.43 3.77 -14.68
C ALA A 165 1.80 4.36 -15.07
N ARG A 166 1.78 5.66 -15.36
CA ARG A 166 2.98 6.48 -15.54
C ARG A 166 2.91 7.64 -14.54
N THR A 167 3.93 7.76 -13.71
CA THR A 167 4.08 8.87 -12.77
C THR A 167 5.31 9.66 -13.13
N ILE A 168 5.16 10.94 -13.48
CA ILE A 168 6.29 11.81 -13.80
C ILE A 168 6.48 12.75 -12.60
N VAL A 169 7.67 12.73 -12.05
CA VAL A 169 8.07 13.58 -10.94
C VAL A 169 9.07 14.60 -11.45
N GLY A 170 8.72 15.87 -11.36
CA GLY A 170 9.58 16.98 -11.75
C GLY A 170 9.81 17.96 -10.62
N GLN A 171 10.40 19.12 -10.96
CA GLN A 171 10.74 20.19 -10.01
C GLN A 171 11.60 19.74 -8.82
N LEU A 172 12.38 18.69 -9.01
CA LEU A 172 13.31 18.15 -8.01
C LEU A 172 14.59 18.99 -7.88
N ALA A 173 14.79 19.96 -8.77
CA ALA A 173 15.97 20.81 -8.85
C ALA A 173 17.27 19.96 -8.80
N ARG A 174 18.21 20.32 -7.90
CA ARG A 174 19.47 19.58 -7.71
C ARG A 174 19.30 18.16 -7.17
N HIS A 175 18.12 17.76 -6.74
CA HIS A 175 17.85 16.44 -6.14
C HIS A 175 17.36 15.41 -7.17
N GLN A 176 17.22 15.75 -8.45
CA GLN A 176 16.71 14.83 -9.46
C GLN A 176 17.53 13.55 -9.57
N ASP A 177 18.86 13.68 -9.65
CA ASP A 177 19.75 12.52 -9.71
C ASP A 177 19.77 11.72 -8.41
N ALA A 178 19.68 12.40 -7.26
CA ALA A 178 19.61 11.75 -5.97
C ALA A 178 18.32 10.94 -5.83
N PHE A 179 17.18 11.51 -6.20
CA PHE A 179 15.90 10.81 -6.21
C PHE A 179 15.92 9.59 -7.15
N ARG A 180 16.39 9.77 -8.39
CA ARG A 180 16.50 8.67 -9.35
C ARG A 180 17.39 7.55 -8.81
N ARG A 181 18.56 7.87 -8.28
CA ARG A 181 19.47 6.88 -7.65
C ARG A 181 18.82 6.18 -6.49
N ALA A 182 18.19 6.92 -5.58
CA ALA A 182 17.51 6.32 -4.43
C ALA A 182 16.46 5.28 -4.85
N VAL A 183 15.69 5.54 -5.92
CA VAL A 183 14.71 4.59 -6.45
C VAL A 183 15.40 3.40 -7.11
N VAL A 184 16.39 3.64 -7.96
CA VAL A 184 17.10 2.58 -8.71
C VAL A 184 17.87 1.66 -7.78
N ASP A 185 18.62 2.22 -6.82
CA ASP A 185 19.44 1.43 -5.88
C ASP A 185 18.57 0.48 -5.06
N ARG A 186 17.40 0.94 -4.61
CA ARG A 186 16.45 0.09 -3.87
C ARG A 186 15.80 -0.97 -4.75
N PHE A 187 15.43 -0.58 -5.97
CA PHE A 187 14.92 -1.53 -6.96
C PHE A 187 15.95 -2.64 -7.24
N GLU A 188 17.21 -2.26 -7.50
CA GLU A 188 18.27 -3.21 -7.76
C GLU A 188 18.62 -4.08 -6.54
N ALA A 189 18.55 -3.51 -5.32
CA ALA A 189 18.75 -4.29 -4.10
C ALA A 189 17.68 -5.37 -3.95
N GLN A 190 16.39 -5.04 -4.18
CA GLN A 190 15.32 -6.02 -4.18
C GLN A 190 15.50 -7.07 -5.28
N ALA A 191 15.87 -6.64 -6.45
CA ALA A 191 16.06 -7.53 -7.59
C ALA A 191 17.24 -8.49 -7.38
N ARG A 192 18.36 -8.01 -6.82
CA ARG A 192 19.48 -8.86 -6.43
C ARG A 192 19.07 -9.92 -5.41
N LEU A 193 18.31 -9.49 -4.39
CA LEU A 193 17.82 -10.41 -3.38
C LEU A 193 16.91 -11.49 -3.99
N LEU A 194 15.95 -11.10 -4.84
CA LEU A 194 15.08 -12.05 -5.54
C LEU A 194 15.90 -13.03 -6.40
N THR A 195 16.92 -12.54 -7.13
CA THR A 195 17.82 -13.38 -7.91
C THR A 195 18.58 -14.40 -7.04
N GLN A 196 19.07 -13.97 -5.89
CA GLN A 196 19.72 -14.86 -4.93
C GLN A 196 18.76 -15.91 -4.37
N LEU A 197 17.56 -15.51 -4.04
CA LEU A 197 16.52 -16.40 -3.47
C LEU A 197 15.97 -17.40 -4.49
N THR A 198 15.82 -16.99 -5.74
CA THR A 198 15.26 -17.83 -6.79
C THR A 198 16.33 -18.60 -7.59
N GLY A 199 17.60 -18.20 -7.51
CA GLY A 199 18.65 -18.72 -8.35
C GLY A 199 18.52 -18.37 -9.84
N GLN A 200 17.59 -17.50 -10.21
CA GLN A 200 17.38 -17.03 -11.57
C GLN A 200 18.20 -15.77 -11.83
N ALA A 201 19.25 -15.90 -12.62
CA ALA A 201 19.92 -14.75 -13.21
C ALA A 201 19.06 -14.27 -14.38
N GLY A 202 18.39 -13.16 -14.23
CA GLY A 202 17.53 -12.65 -15.30
C GLY A 202 17.05 -11.24 -15.01
N PHE A 203 17.96 -10.28 -15.14
CA PHE A 203 17.58 -8.92 -15.48
C PHE A 203 17.45 -8.88 -17.01
N ALA A 204 16.28 -8.61 -17.50
CA ALA A 204 16.17 -8.09 -18.84
C ALA A 204 16.92 -6.76 -18.87
N ASP A 205 17.73 -6.55 -19.88
CA ASP A 205 18.42 -5.28 -20.15
C ASP A 205 17.42 -4.13 -20.00
N GLY A 206 17.70 -3.22 -19.06
CA GLY A 206 16.85 -2.07 -18.77
C GLY A 206 15.65 -2.39 -17.88
N LEU A 207 15.84 -2.34 -16.55
CA LEU A 207 14.78 -2.29 -15.52
C LEU A 207 13.61 -3.30 -15.72
N GLY A 208 13.92 -4.48 -16.26
CA GLY A 208 12.98 -5.60 -16.28
C GLY A 208 12.78 -6.10 -14.85
N ILE A 209 11.54 -6.08 -14.39
CA ILE A 209 11.19 -6.64 -13.09
C ILE A 209 11.44 -8.14 -13.16
N PRO A 210 12.26 -8.70 -12.26
CA PRO A 210 12.29 -10.13 -12.11
C PRO A 210 10.89 -10.54 -11.61
N ARG A 211 10.04 -11.01 -12.49
CA ARG A 211 8.90 -11.80 -12.08
C ARG A 211 9.49 -13.03 -11.44
N ALA A 212 9.31 -13.20 -10.14
CA ALA A 212 9.77 -14.36 -9.44
C ALA A 212 9.01 -15.57 -10.04
N ARG A 213 9.61 -16.22 -11.02
CA ARG A 213 9.15 -17.50 -11.56
C ARG A 213 9.96 -18.58 -10.89
N ILE A 214 9.29 -19.58 -10.41
CA ILE A 214 9.95 -20.77 -9.92
C ILE A 214 10.40 -21.58 -11.12
N GLY A 215 11.64 -21.45 -11.50
CA GLY A 215 12.31 -22.34 -12.41
C GLY A 215 12.80 -23.58 -11.69
N GLY A 216 11.91 -24.54 -11.43
CA GLY A 216 12.26 -25.80 -10.79
C GLY A 216 12.04 -25.81 -9.28
N PHE A 217 11.08 -26.59 -8.87
CA PHE A 217 10.69 -26.81 -7.48
C PHE A 217 11.81 -27.39 -6.60
N GLU A 218 12.71 -28.18 -7.17
CA GLU A 218 13.83 -28.79 -6.44
C GLU A 218 14.78 -27.75 -5.83
N ARG A 219 15.06 -26.66 -6.53
CA ARG A 219 15.87 -25.57 -5.96
C ARG A 219 15.22 -24.84 -4.80
N LEU A 220 13.90 -24.80 -4.77
CA LEU A 220 13.16 -24.26 -3.64
C LEU A 220 13.12 -25.23 -2.48
N ARG A 221 13.04 -26.55 -2.72
CA ARG A 221 13.13 -27.57 -1.69
C ARG A 221 14.42 -27.44 -0.89
N GLU A 222 15.54 -27.24 -1.55
CA GLU A 222 16.84 -27.08 -0.89
C GLU A 222 16.90 -25.81 0.01
N ARG A 223 16.12 -24.78 -0.33
CA ARG A 223 16.07 -23.52 0.43
C ARG A 223 14.96 -23.47 1.49
N PHE A 224 13.94 -24.27 1.35
CA PHE A 224 12.94 -24.49 2.39
C PHE A 224 13.46 -25.50 3.43
N THR A 225 14.47 -25.08 4.18
CA THR A 225 15.16 -25.94 5.15
C THR A 225 14.30 -26.34 6.36
N ALA A 226 13.16 -25.72 6.58
CA ALA A 226 12.22 -26.13 7.62
C ALA A 226 11.29 -27.22 7.08
N PRO A 227 11.24 -28.44 7.71
CA PRO A 227 10.38 -29.55 7.27
C PRO A 227 8.91 -29.17 7.12
N GLU A 228 8.42 -28.28 7.98
CA GLU A 228 7.05 -27.76 7.97
C GLU A 228 6.70 -27.00 6.71
N ARG A 229 7.65 -26.23 6.17
CA ARG A 229 7.43 -25.46 4.93
C ARG A 229 7.34 -26.36 3.71
N THR A 230 8.13 -27.41 3.65
CA THR A 230 8.08 -28.41 2.57
C THR A 230 6.76 -29.20 2.61
N ALA A 231 6.32 -29.59 3.81
CA ALA A 231 5.05 -30.30 4.00
C ALA A 231 3.83 -29.47 3.53
N CYS A 232 3.88 -28.14 3.67
CA CYS A 232 2.81 -27.27 3.17
C CYS A 232 2.86 -27.10 1.64
N ALA A 233 4.02 -27.09 1.03
CA ALA A 233 4.17 -26.87 -0.40
C ALA A 233 3.80 -28.11 -1.24
N GLU A 234 4.15 -29.30 -0.80
CA GLU A 234 3.90 -30.54 -1.55
C GLU A 234 2.44 -30.77 -1.94
N PRO A 235 1.44 -30.64 -1.04
CA PRO A 235 0.04 -30.82 -1.41
C PRO A 235 -0.45 -29.78 -2.42
N LEU A 236 0.07 -28.54 -2.35
CA LEU A 236 -0.31 -27.47 -3.26
C LEU A 236 0.24 -27.70 -4.66
N LEU A 237 1.46 -28.20 -4.76
CA LEU A 237 2.10 -28.49 -6.04
C LEU A 237 1.50 -29.73 -6.71
N ALA A 238 1.00 -30.67 -5.92
CA ALA A 238 0.30 -31.84 -6.44
C ALA A 238 -1.00 -31.48 -7.18
N VAL A 239 -1.63 -30.34 -6.86
CA VAL A 239 -2.88 -29.87 -7.49
C VAL A 239 -2.65 -28.79 -8.54
N ALA A 240 -1.40 -28.39 -8.79
CA ALA A 240 -1.06 -27.35 -9.74
C ALA A 240 -1.47 -27.73 -11.16
N SER A 241 -2.19 -26.85 -11.85
CA SER A 241 -2.57 -27.03 -13.27
C SER A 241 -1.59 -26.36 -14.23
N ASP A 242 -0.69 -25.50 -13.75
CA ASP A 242 0.31 -24.76 -14.51
C ASP A 242 1.47 -24.38 -13.58
N GLU A 243 2.49 -23.68 -14.11
CA GLU A 243 3.71 -23.32 -13.40
C GLU A 243 3.42 -22.41 -12.17
N PRO A 244 3.76 -22.85 -10.95
CA PRO A 244 3.63 -22.05 -9.74
C PRO A 244 4.60 -20.86 -9.74
N ARG A 245 4.32 -19.83 -8.92
CA ARG A 245 5.18 -18.66 -8.70
C ARG A 245 5.56 -18.52 -7.25
N LEU A 246 6.81 -18.19 -7.00
CA LEU A 246 7.30 -17.82 -5.70
C LEU A 246 7.42 -16.31 -5.63
N GLY A 247 6.89 -15.72 -4.56
CA GLY A 247 7.07 -14.33 -4.20
C GLY A 247 7.69 -14.17 -2.83
N PHE A 248 8.31 -13.03 -2.58
CA PHE A 248 8.89 -12.70 -1.30
C PHE A 248 8.32 -11.38 -0.80
N VAL A 249 8.06 -11.34 0.48
CA VAL A 249 7.48 -10.21 1.18
C VAL A 249 8.39 -9.79 2.30
N GLN A 250 8.63 -8.52 2.36
CA GLN A 250 9.28 -7.92 3.50
C GLN A 250 8.23 -7.63 4.58
N LEU A 251 8.34 -8.28 5.72
CA LEU A 251 7.41 -8.12 6.84
C LEU A 251 7.71 -6.88 7.69
N LEU A 252 8.98 -6.50 7.76
CA LEU A 252 9.46 -5.29 8.41
C LEU A 252 10.47 -4.64 7.46
N ASP A 253 10.69 -3.36 7.62
CA ASP A 253 11.76 -2.67 6.89
C ASP A 253 13.10 -3.11 7.51
N PRO A 254 13.95 -3.89 6.84
CA PRO A 254 15.22 -4.29 7.40
C PRO A 254 16.15 -3.08 7.48
N ASP A 255 17.00 -3.05 8.45
CA ASP A 255 18.17 -2.20 8.40
C ASP A 255 18.92 -2.45 7.08
N ALA A 256 19.41 -1.38 6.47
CA ALA A 256 20.08 -1.46 5.16
C ALA A 256 21.22 -2.50 5.13
N GLU A 257 21.83 -2.81 6.27
CA GLU A 257 22.83 -3.86 6.43
C GLU A 257 22.27 -5.28 6.28
N ALA A 258 21.03 -5.53 6.71
CA ALA A 258 20.39 -6.85 6.58
C ALA A 258 20.08 -7.20 5.11
N LEU A 259 19.92 -6.19 4.24
CA LEU A 259 19.79 -6.39 2.79
C LEU A 259 21.10 -6.80 2.11
N GLN A 260 22.24 -6.64 2.77
CA GLN A 260 23.55 -6.92 2.21
C GLN A 260 24.08 -8.32 2.54
N SER A 261 23.44 -9.04 3.45
CA SER A 261 23.85 -10.40 3.82
C SER A 261 23.10 -11.45 2.97
N PRO A 262 23.79 -12.15 2.05
CA PRO A 262 23.16 -13.11 1.14
C PRO A 262 22.80 -14.45 1.80
N GLU A 263 23.23 -14.72 3.03
CA GLU A 263 23.26 -16.07 3.60
C GLU A 263 22.05 -16.41 4.46
N ALA A 264 21.26 -15.43 4.91
CA ALA A 264 20.04 -15.68 5.66
C ALA A 264 18.92 -14.83 5.08
N LEU A 265 17.77 -15.45 4.78
CA LEU A 265 16.53 -14.68 4.70
C LEU A 265 16.40 -13.96 6.03
N PRO A 266 16.42 -12.62 6.06
CA PRO A 266 16.22 -11.90 7.30
C PRO A 266 14.96 -12.42 7.96
N GLU A 267 14.94 -12.53 9.29
CA GLU A 267 13.77 -13.02 10.07
C GLU A 267 12.47 -12.24 9.76
N ASN A 268 12.61 -11.10 9.13
CA ASN A 268 11.53 -10.19 8.73
C ASN A 268 11.01 -10.40 7.29
N TRP A 269 11.47 -11.41 6.57
CA TRP A 269 10.95 -11.79 5.26
C TRP A 269 10.01 -12.99 5.37
N ALA A 270 8.94 -12.98 4.59
CA ALA A 270 8.10 -14.12 4.33
C ALA A 270 8.12 -14.47 2.85
N SER A 271 8.06 -15.74 2.56
CA SER A 271 7.82 -16.22 1.20
C SER A 271 6.36 -16.58 1.02
N PHE A 272 5.87 -16.44 -0.19
CA PHE A 272 4.57 -16.93 -0.60
C PHE A 272 4.67 -17.71 -1.89
N LEU A 273 3.83 -18.73 -1.99
CA LEU A 273 3.71 -19.58 -3.16
C LEU A 273 2.34 -19.32 -3.81
N LEU A 274 2.33 -18.96 -5.08
CA LEU A 274 1.13 -18.87 -5.90
C LEU A 274 1.03 -20.07 -6.79
N VAL A 275 -0.06 -20.81 -6.68
CA VAL A 275 -0.31 -22.05 -7.43
C VAL A 275 -1.59 -21.91 -8.25
N PRO A 276 -1.51 -21.99 -9.59
CA PRO A 276 -2.70 -22.01 -10.44
C PRO A 276 -3.36 -23.39 -10.38
N VAL A 277 -4.68 -23.42 -10.16
CA VAL A 277 -5.45 -24.64 -10.07
C VAL A 277 -6.79 -24.47 -10.80
N GLY A 278 -6.89 -24.95 -12.04
CA GLY A 278 -8.17 -25.04 -12.76
C GLY A 278 -8.98 -23.74 -12.85
N GLY A 279 -8.33 -22.58 -13.04
CA GLY A 279 -8.99 -21.25 -13.07
C GLY A 279 -9.07 -20.56 -11.71
N LEU A 280 -8.60 -21.20 -10.64
CA LEU A 280 -8.37 -20.65 -9.32
C LEU A 280 -6.88 -20.32 -9.15
N THR A 281 -6.57 -19.45 -8.21
CA THR A 281 -5.22 -19.21 -7.72
C THR A 281 -5.16 -19.49 -6.23
N VAL A 282 -4.25 -20.35 -5.83
CA VAL A 282 -3.99 -20.65 -4.42
C VAL A 282 -2.76 -19.90 -3.95
N LEU A 283 -2.87 -19.18 -2.84
CA LEU A 283 -1.78 -18.47 -2.19
C LEU A 283 -1.46 -19.15 -0.87
N GLU A 284 -0.22 -19.59 -0.73
CA GLU A 284 0.34 -20.05 0.53
C GLU A 284 1.26 -19.00 1.11
N LEU A 285 0.97 -18.56 2.33
CA LEU A 285 1.82 -17.63 3.08
C LEU A 285 2.72 -18.43 4.03
N LEU A 286 4.00 -18.50 3.73
CA LEU A 286 5.00 -19.20 4.53
C LEU A 286 5.61 -18.25 5.57
N ALA A 287 4.79 -17.77 6.50
CA ALA A 287 5.16 -16.80 7.52
C ALA A 287 5.22 -17.43 8.92
N GLY A 288 6.16 -18.33 9.15
CA GLY A 288 6.31 -19.00 10.46
C GLY A 288 5.16 -19.93 10.81
N PRO A 289 4.88 -20.15 12.10
CA PRO A 289 3.89 -21.13 12.57
C PRO A 289 2.43 -20.77 12.23
N SER A 290 2.18 -19.57 11.74
CA SER A 290 0.83 -19.08 11.41
C SER A 290 0.53 -19.18 9.91
N ALA A 291 1.06 -20.18 9.22
CA ALA A 291 0.81 -20.40 7.79
C ALA A 291 -0.71 -20.51 7.50
N ALA A 292 -1.13 -19.87 6.44
CA ALA A 292 -2.50 -19.93 5.97
C ALA A 292 -2.53 -19.97 4.44
N THR A 293 -3.43 -20.80 3.92
CA THR A 293 -3.71 -20.92 2.49
C THR A 293 -4.94 -20.12 2.13
N TYR A 294 -4.86 -19.31 1.08
CA TYR A 294 -5.99 -18.57 0.53
C TYR A 294 -6.31 -19.09 -0.87
N VAL A 295 -7.58 -19.14 -1.21
CA VAL A 295 -8.06 -19.52 -2.52
C VAL A 295 -8.80 -18.36 -3.16
N PHE A 296 -8.39 -17.98 -4.36
CA PHE A 296 -8.96 -16.89 -5.14
C PHE A 296 -9.58 -17.40 -6.44
N ARG A 297 -10.72 -16.82 -6.82
CA ARG A 297 -11.21 -16.94 -8.21
C ARG A 297 -10.35 -16.08 -9.11
N GLY A 298 -9.95 -16.63 -10.25
CA GLY A 298 -9.20 -15.90 -11.27
C GLY A 298 -7.77 -16.39 -11.45
N GLY A 299 -7.17 -15.91 -12.54
CA GLY A 299 -5.83 -16.33 -12.94
C GLY A 299 -4.72 -15.73 -12.09
N ILE A 300 -3.62 -16.44 -12.04
CA ILE A 300 -2.41 -16.14 -11.27
C ILE A 300 -1.85 -14.72 -11.57
N GLU A 301 -1.99 -14.22 -12.80
CA GLU A 301 -1.51 -12.89 -13.19
C GLU A 301 -2.23 -11.76 -12.44
N ALA A 302 -3.56 -11.84 -12.35
CA ALA A 302 -4.37 -10.84 -11.67
C ALA A 302 -4.08 -10.83 -10.16
N VAL A 303 -4.11 -12.01 -9.55
CA VAL A 303 -3.83 -12.18 -8.12
C VAL A 303 -2.41 -11.73 -7.79
N SER A 304 -1.41 -12.17 -8.56
CA SER A 304 -0.01 -11.77 -8.37
C SER A 304 0.18 -10.25 -8.45
N ARG A 305 -0.45 -9.59 -9.42
CA ARG A 305 -0.38 -8.13 -9.58
C ARG A 305 -0.95 -7.40 -8.37
N ASP A 306 -2.12 -7.81 -7.89
CA ASP A 306 -2.77 -7.18 -6.74
C ASP A 306 -1.99 -7.43 -5.44
N LEU A 307 -1.44 -8.62 -5.27
CA LEU A 307 -0.56 -8.93 -4.14
C LEU A 307 0.73 -8.11 -4.17
N GLN A 308 1.36 -7.95 -5.33
CA GLN A 308 2.54 -7.09 -5.49
C GLN A 308 2.22 -5.62 -5.19
N ALA A 309 1.07 -5.14 -5.64
CA ALA A 309 0.62 -3.77 -5.37
C ALA A 309 0.38 -3.51 -3.87
N LEU A 310 0.03 -4.53 -3.10
CA LEU A 310 -0.13 -4.44 -1.65
C LEU A 310 1.19 -4.51 -0.89
N HIS A 311 2.30 -4.88 -1.53
CA HIS A 311 3.58 -5.13 -0.87
C HIS A 311 3.51 -6.14 0.27
N PHE A 312 2.50 -7.04 0.26
CA PHE A 312 2.29 -8.04 1.30
C PHE A 312 2.61 -7.54 2.69
N ARG A 313 2.00 -6.44 3.04
CA ARG A 313 2.28 -5.84 4.33
C ARG A 313 1.83 -6.76 5.44
N ARG A 314 2.58 -6.72 6.53
CA ARG A 314 2.43 -7.53 7.74
C ARG A 314 1.05 -7.48 8.37
N SER A 315 0.31 -6.42 8.14
CA SER A 315 -1.10 -6.44 8.53
C SER A 315 -1.74 -7.63 7.85
N PRO A 316 -2.30 -8.56 8.61
CA PRO A 316 -2.96 -9.69 8.02
C PRO A 316 -3.86 -9.10 6.97
N LEU A 317 -3.58 -9.44 5.73
CA LEU A 317 -4.46 -9.08 4.66
C LEU A 317 -5.79 -9.63 5.12
N ALA A 318 -6.68 -8.78 5.59
CA ALA A 318 -8.02 -9.17 5.96
C ALA A 318 -8.74 -9.52 4.67
N LEU A 319 -8.23 -10.57 3.98
CA LEU A 319 -8.75 -11.05 2.71
C LEU A 319 -10.11 -11.69 2.90
N THR A 320 -10.33 -12.27 4.09
CA THR A 320 -11.64 -12.80 4.47
C THR A 320 -12.17 -12.03 5.67
N GLY A 321 -13.43 -11.72 5.67
CA GLY A 321 -14.09 -11.04 6.75
C GLY A 321 -15.23 -10.15 6.26
N GLN A 322 -16.22 -9.99 7.10
CA GLN A 322 -17.42 -9.23 6.81
C GLN A 322 -17.30 -7.78 7.30
N HIS A 323 -18.36 -7.00 7.18
CA HIS A 323 -18.47 -5.58 7.52
C HIS A 323 -18.00 -5.21 8.94
N ALA A 324 -17.97 -6.17 9.87
CA ALA A 324 -17.47 -5.95 11.23
C ALA A 324 -16.03 -5.41 11.30
N GLU A 325 -15.20 -5.71 10.28
CA GLU A 325 -13.82 -5.22 10.18
C GLU A 325 -13.73 -3.72 9.82
N LEU A 326 -14.82 -3.14 9.36
CA LEU A 326 -14.91 -1.71 9.05
C LEU A 326 -15.30 -0.87 10.28
N THR A 327 -15.32 -1.43 11.46
CA THR A 327 -15.64 -0.70 12.69
C THR A 327 -14.61 0.39 12.98
N ALA A 328 -15.03 1.41 13.71
CA ALA A 328 -14.15 2.51 14.13
C ALA A 328 -12.93 2.02 14.94
N ALA A 329 -13.04 0.88 15.60
CA ALA A 329 -11.96 0.27 16.37
C ALA A 329 -10.86 -0.39 15.49
N ASN A 330 -11.15 -0.68 14.21
CA ASN A 330 -10.17 -1.31 13.34
C ASN A 330 -9.19 -0.26 12.76
N PRO A 331 -7.89 -0.29 13.10
CA PRO A 331 -6.90 0.65 12.55
C PRO A 331 -6.70 0.49 11.04
N HIS A 332 -7.08 -0.66 10.46
CA HIS A 332 -6.93 -0.96 9.03
C HIS A 332 -8.17 -0.61 8.21
N ARG A 333 -9.22 -0.05 8.82
CA ARG A 333 -10.48 0.26 8.14
C ARG A 333 -10.31 1.15 6.89
N LEU A 334 -9.32 2.06 6.91
CA LEU A 334 -9.02 2.88 5.74
C LEU A 334 -8.45 2.05 4.60
N ALA A 335 -7.48 1.16 4.89
CA ALA A 335 -6.89 0.27 3.89
C ALA A 335 -7.94 -0.65 3.27
N LEU A 336 -8.82 -1.23 4.09
CA LEU A 336 -9.90 -2.12 3.64
C LEU A 336 -10.88 -1.44 2.68
N ARG A 337 -11.08 -0.12 2.84
CA ARG A 337 -11.99 0.66 1.98
C ARG A 337 -11.31 1.23 0.75
N LYS A 338 -10.06 1.66 0.87
CA LYS A 338 -9.42 2.54 -0.12
C LYS A 338 -8.30 1.88 -0.93
N LEU A 339 -7.71 0.77 -0.45
CA LEU A 339 -6.73 0.05 -1.24
C LEU A 339 -7.43 -0.82 -2.27
N GLU A 340 -7.48 -0.35 -3.50
CA GLU A 340 -8.12 -1.03 -4.62
C GLU A 340 -7.63 -2.48 -4.83
N PRO A 341 -6.32 -2.77 -4.77
CA PRO A 341 -5.85 -4.15 -4.86
C PRO A 341 -6.37 -5.04 -3.72
N LEU A 342 -6.44 -4.52 -2.49
CA LEU A 342 -6.98 -5.27 -1.36
C LEU A 342 -8.46 -5.55 -1.52
N ARG A 343 -9.22 -4.57 -2.00
CA ARG A 343 -10.66 -4.72 -2.27
C ARG A 343 -10.90 -5.78 -3.32
N ARG A 344 -10.17 -5.75 -4.46
CA ARG A 344 -10.28 -6.77 -5.52
C ARG A 344 -9.94 -8.17 -5.01
N LEU A 345 -8.85 -8.33 -4.26
CA LEU A 345 -8.49 -9.62 -3.67
C LEU A 345 -9.58 -10.14 -2.74
N ARG A 346 -10.18 -9.29 -1.91
CA ARG A 346 -11.29 -9.66 -1.02
C ARG A 346 -12.53 -10.15 -1.80
N GLU A 347 -12.86 -9.48 -2.90
CA GLU A 347 -13.99 -9.86 -3.76
C GLU A 347 -13.80 -11.23 -4.41
N VAL A 348 -12.58 -11.61 -4.75
CA VAL A 348 -12.28 -12.89 -5.40
C VAL A 348 -11.85 -13.99 -4.43
N THR A 349 -11.64 -13.70 -3.14
CA THR A 349 -11.30 -14.70 -2.13
C THR A 349 -12.46 -15.62 -1.87
N THR A 350 -12.26 -16.93 -2.05
CA THR A 350 -13.29 -17.96 -1.82
C THR A 350 -13.10 -18.71 -0.52
N ALA A 351 -11.85 -18.89 -0.09
CA ALA A 351 -11.53 -19.60 1.13
C ALA A 351 -10.23 -19.09 1.79
N ARG A 352 -10.19 -19.26 3.09
CA ARG A 352 -8.98 -19.14 3.92
C ARG A 352 -8.88 -20.40 4.77
N LEU A 353 -7.79 -21.13 4.61
CA LEU A 353 -7.55 -22.39 5.29
C LEU A 353 -6.40 -22.21 6.25
N ILE A 354 -6.62 -22.51 7.51
CA ILE A 354 -5.56 -22.55 8.53
C ILE A 354 -5.00 -23.96 8.57
N HIS A 355 -3.69 -24.10 8.66
CA HIS A 355 -3.03 -25.40 8.70
C HIS A 355 -3.32 -26.15 10.02
N THR A 356 -4.35 -26.96 9.97
CA THR A 356 -4.71 -27.93 11.00
C THR A 356 -4.44 -29.34 10.45
N GLU A 357 -4.61 -30.38 11.23
CA GLU A 357 -4.41 -31.77 10.81
C GLU A 357 -5.18 -32.14 9.53
N ASN A 358 -6.32 -31.50 9.27
CA ASN A 358 -7.20 -31.79 8.14
C ASN A 358 -7.15 -30.74 7.02
N TRP A 359 -6.18 -29.81 7.02
CA TRP A 359 -6.18 -28.68 6.09
C TRP A 359 -6.09 -29.11 4.63
N VAL A 360 -5.38 -30.18 4.30
CA VAL A 360 -5.27 -30.73 2.92
C VAL A 360 -6.63 -31.20 2.42
N LYS A 361 -7.44 -31.85 3.27
CA LYS A 361 -8.81 -32.23 2.90
C LYS A 361 -9.69 -31.01 2.70
N ALA A 362 -9.54 -30.00 3.54
CA ALA A 362 -10.24 -28.72 3.37
C ALA A 362 -9.82 -28.00 2.09
N LEU A 363 -8.54 -28.06 1.71
CA LEU A 363 -8.03 -27.55 0.43
C LEU A 363 -8.73 -28.23 -0.75
N HIS A 364 -8.75 -29.54 -0.81
CA HIS A 364 -9.45 -30.27 -1.88
C HIS A 364 -10.93 -29.92 -1.95
N THR A 365 -11.59 -29.72 -0.80
CA THR A 365 -12.99 -29.28 -0.77
C THR A 365 -13.17 -27.85 -1.29
N ALA A 366 -12.22 -26.98 -1.03
CA ALA A 366 -12.27 -25.59 -1.48
C ALA A 366 -11.94 -25.42 -2.98
N LEU A 367 -11.26 -26.42 -3.56
CA LEU A 367 -10.89 -26.45 -4.98
C LEU A 367 -11.92 -27.18 -5.86
N ALA A 368 -12.83 -27.96 -5.26
CA ALA A 368 -13.92 -28.67 -5.96
C ALA A 368 -15.07 -27.72 -6.34
#